data_42757b1a933b48297c3ff7bcfdba446b
#
_entry.id   42757b1a933b48297c3ff7bcfdba446b
#
_cell.length_a   1.000
_cell.length_b   1.000
_cell.length_c   1.000
_cell.angle_alpha   90.00
_cell.angle_beta   90.00
_cell.angle_gamma   90.00
#
_symmetry.space_group_name_H-M   'P 1'
#
loop_
_entity.id
_entity.type
_entity.pdbx_description
1 polymer ?
#
loop_
_entity_poly.entity_id
_entity_poly.type
_entity_poly.pdbx_seq_one_letter_code
_entity_poly.pdbx_strand_id
1 'polypeptide(L)'
;VRINKFPGVKIVMLAGLAGFATSALAQDGLDELRERAEAALGTVDLQRLEFSAEGWEACLGQPWNISEGWARWSLTDYRRVIDYATGTSVQTATRQPGMDPGKIGGCGAQPDGAAVPQQSSIAAESPWATQMTLWMTPHGFLELAERNAAEVTTTDEGFTVSFNFSQNGVNYPVSGTYDSEGHLLRTETRIDNSVFGDMLVETRFGAYQDFAGVRFPASMEQLQGGFPVLSLSITAVVPDTTATATPPPRPAGAPGGGAGPAPQAAGPVTTALTPDIIVSNGAYQGVIVNQPEGIVVIDGLQSDARSAELIAQAKAAFPDKAIRYVIVSHNHFDHASGLRAFVAEGATIVTHMMNEEFFKEALSAPRTLENADPQLNPVKVLGVGDYFALGVGETQIELYRLEGDSHADDMLIAYLPEITTVVEADVLQPWISPAFNGGGDRPHPFLVLLADELERLNLPYTQFVPVHRPPQPPLMTRQDLMTALGR
;
A
#
# COMPACT_ATOMS: atom_id res chain seq x y z
N VAL A 1 -15.97 10.44 -8.14
CA VAL A 1 -16.28 10.45 -6.69
C VAL A 1 -15.67 11.72 -6.14
N ARG A 2 -16.48 12.60 -5.55
CA ARG A 2 -15.96 13.78 -4.83
C ARG A 2 -15.29 13.24 -3.55
N ILE A 3 -13.98 13.28 -3.48
CA ILE A 3 -13.24 13.10 -2.24
C ILE A 3 -13.70 14.23 -1.31
N ASN A 4 -14.27 13.89 -0.16
CA ASN A 4 -14.75 14.87 0.80
C ASN A 4 -13.58 15.75 1.23
N LYS A 5 -13.74 17.06 1.06
CA LYS A 5 -12.76 18.05 1.54
C LYS A 5 -12.56 17.83 3.04
N PHE A 6 -11.33 17.54 3.42
CA PHE A 6 -10.93 17.43 4.81
C PHE A 6 -11.22 18.75 5.54
N PRO A 7 -11.93 18.75 6.67
CA PRO A 7 -11.95 19.91 7.53
C PRO A 7 -10.56 20.06 8.15
N GLY A 8 -9.87 21.13 7.81
CA GLY A 8 -8.58 21.47 8.39
C GLY A 8 -8.71 21.66 9.91
N VAL A 9 -8.20 20.72 10.68
CA VAL A 9 -8.03 20.87 12.12
C VAL A 9 -6.89 21.86 12.32
N LYS A 10 -7.23 23.07 12.75
CA LYS A 10 -6.24 24.06 13.22
C LYS A 10 -5.72 23.58 14.57
N ILE A 11 -4.52 23.00 14.58
CA ILE A 11 -3.78 22.77 15.83
C ILE A 11 -3.29 24.13 16.31
N VAL A 12 -3.89 24.63 17.38
CA VAL A 12 -3.38 25.79 18.12
C VAL A 12 -2.30 25.27 19.06
N MET A 13 -1.03 25.50 18.74
CA MET A 13 0.05 25.34 19.72
C MET A 13 -0.03 26.45 20.76
N LEU A 14 -0.47 26.12 21.97
CA LEU A 14 -0.22 26.91 23.17
C LEU A 14 0.99 26.32 23.90
N ALA A 15 2.14 26.93 23.71
CA ALA A 15 3.29 26.71 24.58
C ALA A 15 3.16 27.60 25.84
N GLY A 16 3.02 26.99 27.01
CA GLY A 16 2.99 27.76 28.27
C GLY A 16 3.08 26.88 29.52
N LEU A 17 4.20 26.96 30.20
CA LEU A 17 4.56 26.52 31.55
C LEU A 17 3.39 26.16 32.49
N ALA A 18 3.17 24.85 32.70
CA ALA A 18 2.48 24.32 33.87
C ALA A 18 2.77 22.81 34.06
N GLY A 19 3.99 22.46 34.42
CA GLY A 19 4.49 21.09 34.42
C GLY A 19 4.07 20.17 35.58
N PHE A 20 3.27 20.63 36.56
CA PHE A 20 2.87 19.80 37.70
C PHE A 20 1.35 19.65 37.90
N ALA A 21 0.53 20.55 37.39
CA ALA A 21 -0.94 20.43 37.48
C ALA A 21 -1.55 19.60 36.37
N THR A 22 -0.88 19.48 35.23
CA THR A 22 -1.38 18.73 34.05
C THR A 22 -1.29 17.23 34.24
N SER A 23 -0.31 16.71 34.98
CA SER A 23 -0.16 15.25 35.18
C SER A 23 -1.23 14.65 36.12
N ALA A 24 -1.66 15.39 37.15
CA ALA A 24 -2.70 14.91 38.04
C ALA A 24 -4.10 14.90 37.36
N LEU A 25 -4.41 15.96 36.63
CA LEU A 25 -5.68 16.03 35.86
C LEU A 25 -5.76 15.00 34.73
N ALA A 26 -4.65 14.68 34.08
CA ALA A 26 -4.57 13.64 33.06
C ALA A 26 -4.79 12.26 33.68
N GLN A 27 -4.22 12.00 34.87
CA GLN A 27 -4.41 10.75 35.58
C GLN A 27 -5.85 10.57 36.05
N ASP A 28 -6.47 11.61 36.63
CA ASP A 28 -7.86 11.57 37.06
C ASP A 28 -8.82 11.25 35.88
N GLY A 29 -8.57 11.82 34.69
CA GLY A 29 -9.35 11.55 33.48
C GLY A 29 -9.17 10.12 32.95
N LEU A 30 -7.96 9.58 33.03
CA LEU A 30 -7.68 8.22 32.62
C LEU A 30 -8.30 7.18 33.56
N ASP A 31 -8.28 7.45 34.87
CA ASP A 31 -8.91 6.61 35.88
C ASP A 31 -10.45 6.60 35.71
N GLU A 32 -11.08 7.74 35.47
CA GLU A 32 -12.51 7.82 35.15
C GLU A 32 -12.85 7.03 33.87
N LEU A 33 -12.08 7.20 32.80
CA LEU A 33 -12.30 6.46 31.56
C LEU A 33 -12.17 4.95 31.80
N ARG A 34 -11.15 4.52 32.59
CA ARG A 34 -10.97 3.11 32.91
C ARG A 34 -12.19 2.51 33.62
N GLU A 35 -12.71 3.21 34.65
CA GLU A 35 -13.93 2.79 35.34
C GLU A 35 -15.13 2.63 34.39
N ARG A 36 -15.30 3.60 33.48
CA ARG A 36 -16.36 3.54 32.44
C ARG A 36 -16.17 2.38 31.47
N ALA A 37 -14.95 2.24 30.97
CA ALA A 37 -14.62 1.15 30.04
C ALA A 37 -14.77 -0.24 30.68
N GLU A 38 -14.40 -0.40 31.95
CA GLU A 38 -14.61 -1.65 32.70
C GLU A 38 -16.12 -1.97 32.85
N ALA A 39 -16.92 -0.98 33.17
CA ALA A 39 -18.38 -1.16 33.23
C ALA A 39 -18.97 -1.47 31.85
N ALA A 40 -18.46 -0.85 30.79
CA ALA A 40 -18.90 -1.04 29.41
C ALA A 40 -18.49 -2.39 28.81
N LEU A 41 -17.26 -2.86 29.07
CA LEU A 41 -16.67 -4.06 28.46
C LEU A 41 -16.85 -5.31 29.31
N GLY A 42 -17.17 -5.18 30.59
CA GLY A 42 -17.30 -6.27 31.58
C GLY A 42 -15.97 -6.65 32.22
N THR A 43 -14.86 -6.50 31.53
CA THR A 43 -13.48 -6.58 32.03
C THR A 43 -12.52 -5.84 31.11
N VAL A 44 -11.50 -5.19 31.67
CA VAL A 44 -10.45 -4.50 30.89
C VAL A 44 -9.09 -5.17 31.00
N ASP A 45 -8.88 -6.00 32.04
CA ASP A 45 -7.59 -6.66 32.35
C ASP A 45 -7.46 -8.00 31.63
N LEU A 46 -7.73 -8.04 30.33
CA LEU A 46 -7.55 -9.26 29.53
C LEU A 46 -6.08 -9.43 29.16
N GLN A 47 -5.48 -10.55 29.54
CA GLN A 47 -4.13 -10.90 29.08
C GLN A 47 -4.15 -11.38 27.63
N ARG A 48 -5.19 -12.11 27.25
CA ARG A 48 -5.37 -12.65 25.91
C ARG A 48 -6.81 -12.54 25.46
N LEU A 49 -6.94 -12.29 24.17
CA LEU A 49 -8.23 -12.24 23.50
C LEU A 49 -8.17 -13.08 22.21
N GLU A 50 -9.17 -13.91 22.01
CA GLU A 50 -9.40 -14.55 20.73
C GLU A 50 -10.74 -14.09 20.19
N PHE A 51 -10.80 -13.77 18.89
CA PHE A 51 -12.06 -13.52 18.23
C PHE A 51 -12.10 -14.16 16.85
N SER A 52 -13.30 -14.54 16.44
CA SER A 52 -13.62 -15.05 15.12
C SER A 52 -14.51 -14.05 14.40
N ALA A 53 -14.39 -13.99 13.08
CA ALA A 53 -15.13 -13.06 12.25
C ALA A 53 -15.32 -13.59 10.83
N GLU A 54 -16.19 -12.93 10.09
CA GLU A 54 -16.33 -13.00 8.64
C GLU A 54 -16.27 -11.59 8.07
N GLY A 55 -15.92 -11.45 6.80
CA GLY A 55 -15.86 -10.12 6.19
C GLY A 55 -15.01 -10.07 4.94
N TRP A 56 -14.26 -8.98 4.81
CA TRP A 56 -13.34 -8.79 3.69
C TRP A 56 -12.15 -7.94 4.10
N GLU A 57 -11.06 -8.10 3.38
CA GLU A 57 -9.91 -7.21 3.41
C GLU A 57 -9.59 -6.73 2.00
N ALA A 58 -8.97 -5.56 1.90
CA ALA A 58 -8.58 -4.98 0.63
C ALA A 58 -7.06 -4.83 0.52
N CYS A 59 -6.59 -4.87 -0.70
CA CYS A 59 -5.19 -4.68 -1.06
C CYS A 59 -4.90 -3.20 -1.26
N LEU A 60 -4.37 -2.56 -0.24
CA LEU A 60 -3.99 -1.16 -0.31
C LEU A 60 -3.01 -0.91 -1.47
N GLY A 61 -3.34 0.06 -2.32
CA GLY A 61 -2.48 0.47 -3.41
C GLY A 61 -2.53 -0.41 -4.67
N GLN A 62 -3.52 -1.30 -4.76
CA GLN A 62 -3.65 -2.21 -5.90
C GLN A 62 -5.08 -2.19 -6.51
N PRO A 63 -5.70 -1.02 -6.77
CA PRO A 63 -7.06 -0.98 -7.30
C PRO A 63 -7.05 -1.22 -8.81
N TRP A 64 -8.11 -1.82 -9.33
CA TRP A 64 -8.33 -1.83 -10.78
C TRP A 64 -8.51 -0.41 -11.34
N ASN A 65 -9.24 0.44 -10.61
CA ASN A 65 -9.43 1.85 -10.92
C ASN A 65 -9.46 2.64 -9.61
N ILE A 66 -8.71 3.72 -9.53
CA ILE A 66 -8.57 4.51 -8.30
C ILE A 66 -9.90 5.07 -7.76
N SER A 67 -10.91 5.25 -8.61
CA SER A 67 -12.24 5.72 -8.23
C SER A 67 -13.12 4.65 -7.61
N GLU A 68 -12.81 3.38 -7.78
CA GLU A 68 -13.58 2.23 -7.28
C GLU A 68 -13.04 1.67 -5.95
N GLY A 69 -11.88 2.16 -5.50
CA GLY A 69 -11.20 1.68 -4.29
C GLY A 69 -10.40 0.41 -4.53
N TRP A 70 -9.93 -0.16 -3.44
CA TRP A 70 -8.98 -1.27 -3.48
C TRP A 70 -9.63 -2.62 -3.78
N ALA A 71 -8.91 -3.48 -4.47
CA ALA A 71 -9.29 -4.87 -4.71
C ALA A 71 -9.55 -5.61 -3.38
N ARG A 72 -10.66 -6.36 -3.30
CA ARG A 72 -11.11 -7.02 -2.05
C ARG A 72 -11.04 -8.53 -2.13
N TRP A 73 -10.70 -9.13 -0.99
CA TRP A 73 -10.79 -10.55 -0.74
C TRP A 73 -11.85 -10.81 0.30
N SER A 74 -12.77 -11.72 0.05
CA SER A 74 -13.66 -12.22 1.09
C SER A 74 -12.86 -13.04 2.09
N LEU A 75 -13.17 -12.87 3.36
CA LEU A 75 -12.57 -13.60 4.48
C LEU A 75 -13.60 -14.52 5.10
N THR A 76 -13.30 -15.82 5.14
CA THR A 76 -14.01 -16.83 5.92
C THR A 76 -13.08 -17.47 6.93
N ASP A 77 -13.63 -18.11 7.95
CA ASP A 77 -12.86 -18.74 9.02
C ASP A 77 -11.82 -17.80 9.66
N TYR A 78 -12.12 -16.48 9.66
CA TYR A 78 -11.22 -15.52 10.27
C TYR A 78 -11.15 -15.76 11.78
N ARG A 79 -9.94 -15.94 12.27
CA ARG A 79 -9.66 -16.14 13.69
C ARG A 79 -8.39 -15.38 14.05
N ARG A 80 -8.44 -14.61 15.11
CA ARG A 80 -7.29 -13.88 15.63
C ARG A 80 -7.12 -14.12 17.12
N VAL A 81 -5.90 -14.46 17.52
CA VAL A 81 -5.47 -14.56 18.91
C VAL A 81 -4.52 -13.40 19.17
N ILE A 82 -4.78 -12.63 20.21
CA ILE A 82 -3.97 -11.51 20.67
C ILE A 82 -3.50 -11.80 22.08
N ASP A 83 -2.21 -11.60 22.34
CA ASP A 83 -1.62 -11.60 23.68
C ASP A 83 -1.11 -10.18 23.97
N TYR A 84 -1.86 -9.45 24.77
CA TYR A 84 -1.54 -8.06 25.12
C TYR A 84 -0.33 -7.97 26.03
N ALA A 85 -0.09 -8.96 26.90
CA ALA A 85 1.06 -8.98 27.79
C ALA A 85 2.39 -9.06 27.03
N THR A 86 2.42 -9.78 25.92
CA THR A 86 3.62 -9.96 25.10
C THR A 86 3.64 -9.06 23.84
N GLY A 87 2.53 -8.41 23.49
CA GLY A 87 2.40 -7.63 22.26
C GLY A 87 2.47 -8.49 21.01
N THR A 88 1.95 -9.73 21.07
CA THR A 88 2.00 -10.68 19.95
C THR A 88 0.61 -11.07 19.47
N SER A 89 0.49 -11.46 18.20
CA SER A 89 -0.78 -11.92 17.64
C SER A 89 -0.56 -12.94 16.54
N VAL A 90 -1.48 -13.89 16.42
CA VAL A 90 -1.59 -14.80 15.28
C VAL A 90 -2.99 -14.70 14.71
N GLN A 91 -3.07 -14.54 13.40
CA GLN A 91 -4.30 -14.48 12.63
C GLN A 91 -4.31 -15.60 11.59
N THR A 92 -5.44 -16.26 11.45
CA THR A 92 -5.71 -17.20 10.36
C THR A 92 -7.00 -16.80 9.66
N ALA A 93 -7.07 -17.01 8.37
CA ALA A 93 -8.29 -16.79 7.58
C ALA A 93 -8.24 -17.64 6.31
N THR A 94 -9.38 -17.86 5.69
CA THR A 94 -9.47 -18.36 4.33
C THR A 94 -9.84 -17.19 3.42
N ARG A 95 -8.96 -16.85 2.48
CA ARG A 95 -9.18 -15.81 1.48
C ARG A 95 -9.85 -16.37 0.24
N GLN A 96 -10.87 -15.71 -0.23
CA GLN A 96 -11.50 -16.00 -1.52
C GLN A 96 -11.52 -14.72 -2.36
N PRO A 97 -11.24 -14.79 -3.67
CA PRO A 97 -11.42 -13.65 -4.55
C PRO A 97 -12.87 -13.16 -4.46
N GLY A 98 -13.06 -11.91 -4.11
CA GLY A 98 -14.40 -11.31 -3.95
C GLY A 98 -14.76 -10.37 -5.09
N MET A 99 -14.14 -10.54 -6.27
CA MET A 99 -14.13 -9.51 -7.31
C MET A 99 -14.84 -9.91 -8.59
N ASP A 100 -15.27 -8.88 -9.31
CA ASP A 100 -15.64 -8.95 -10.71
C ASP A 100 -14.44 -9.47 -11.54
N PRO A 101 -14.62 -10.54 -12.34
CA PRO A 101 -13.57 -11.06 -13.21
C PRO A 101 -12.93 -10.05 -14.16
N GLY A 102 -13.62 -8.96 -14.47
CA GLY A 102 -13.12 -7.86 -15.29
C GLY A 102 -12.31 -6.81 -14.54
N LYS A 103 -12.17 -6.93 -13.19
CA LYS A 103 -11.59 -5.91 -12.31
C LYS A 103 -10.72 -6.55 -11.23
N ILE A 104 -9.67 -7.23 -11.63
CA ILE A 104 -8.83 -8.04 -10.73
C ILE A 104 -7.96 -7.17 -9.84
N GLY A 105 -7.43 -6.06 -10.35
CA GLY A 105 -6.40 -5.28 -9.67
C GLY A 105 -5.08 -6.08 -9.52
N GLY A 106 -4.13 -5.53 -8.74
CA GLY A 106 -2.77 -6.07 -8.64
C GLY A 106 -2.54 -7.18 -7.62
N CYS A 107 -3.52 -7.54 -6.80
CA CYS A 107 -3.29 -8.47 -5.68
C CYS A 107 -3.26 -9.96 -6.05
N GLY A 108 -3.21 -10.29 -7.31
CA GLY A 108 -3.20 -11.68 -7.78
C GLY A 108 -4.50 -12.44 -7.49
N ALA A 109 -5.60 -11.73 -7.22
CA ALA A 109 -6.92 -12.29 -7.03
C ALA A 109 -7.42 -12.84 -8.37
N GLN A 110 -7.21 -14.13 -8.63
CA GLN A 110 -7.83 -14.77 -9.78
C GLN A 110 -9.32 -14.98 -9.50
N PRO A 111 -10.23 -14.53 -10.38
CA PRO A 111 -11.69 -14.64 -10.14
C PRO A 111 -12.16 -16.06 -9.91
N ASP A 112 -11.52 -17.03 -10.57
CA ASP A 112 -11.79 -18.46 -10.46
C ASP A 112 -10.82 -19.16 -9.48
N GLY A 113 -10.05 -18.36 -8.70
CA GLY A 113 -9.05 -18.87 -7.76
C GLY A 113 -9.70 -19.66 -6.64
N ALA A 114 -9.06 -20.77 -6.27
CA ALA A 114 -9.45 -21.53 -5.10
C ALA A 114 -9.28 -20.69 -3.84
N ALA A 115 -10.10 -20.96 -2.82
CA ALA A 115 -9.92 -20.43 -1.48
C ALA A 115 -8.51 -20.73 -0.96
N VAL A 116 -7.80 -19.72 -0.44
CA VAL A 116 -6.41 -19.84 0.00
C VAL A 116 -6.34 -19.62 1.52
N PRO A 117 -5.93 -20.63 2.30
CA PRO A 117 -5.62 -20.43 3.71
C PRO A 117 -4.48 -19.44 3.88
N GLN A 118 -4.67 -18.48 4.77
CA GLN A 118 -3.69 -17.45 5.11
C GLN A 118 -3.39 -17.50 6.61
N GLN A 119 -2.13 -17.27 6.94
CA GLN A 119 -1.72 -17.05 8.31
C GLN A 119 -0.77 -15.87 8.37
N SER A 120 -1.03 -14.96 9.29
CA SER A 120 -0.13 -13.86 9.60
C SER A 120 0.14 -13.81 11.11
N SER A 121 1.23 -13.18 11.48
CA SER A 121 1.62 -13.04 12.88
C SER A 121 2.29 -11.70 13.13
N ILE A 122 2.11 -11.22 14.35
CA ILE A 122 2.74 -10.01 14.86
C ILE A 122 3.65 -10.41 16.01
N ALA A 123 4.93 -10.08 15.89
CA ALA A 123 5.89 -10.19 16.98
C ALA A 123 5.98 -8.87 17.76
N ALA A 124 6.47 -8.93 18.98
CA ALA A 124 6.57 -7.75 19.85
C ALA A 124 7.43 -6.61 19.26
N GLU A 125 8.41 -6.97 18.43
CA GLU A 125 9.32 -6.06 17.74
C GLU A 125 8.88 -5.65 16.34
N SER A 126 7.71 -6.10 15.88
CA SER A 126 7.17 -5.72 14.56
C SER A 126 7.04 -4.20 14.46
N PRO A 127 7.22 -3.60 13.26
CA PRO A 127 7.02 -2.16 13.06
C PRO A 127 5.62 -1.70 13.46
N TRP A 128 5.49 -0.43 13.87
CA TRP A 128 4.21 0.15 14.30
C TRP A 128 3.09 -0.06 13.27
N ALA A 129 3.37 0.09 12.00
CA ALA A 129 2.40 -0.16 10.93
C ALA A 129 1.74 -1.54 10.98
N THR A 130 2.40 -2.53 11.59
CA THR A 130 1.88 -3.88 11.85
C THR A 130 1.32 -4.00 13.27
N GLN A 131 2.08 -3.52 14.27
CA GLN A 131 1.72 -3.57 15.68
C GLN A 131 0.40 -2.86 15.99
N MET A 132 0.11 -1.74 15.31
CA MET A 132 -1.12 -0.97 15.53
C MET A 132 -2.37 -1.83 15.40
N THR A 133 -2.39 -2.81 14.51
CA THR A 133 -3.58 -3.67 14.30
C THR A 133 -3.92 -4.53 15.50
N LEU A 134 -2.95 -4.79 16.40
CA LEU A 134 -3.14 -5.47 17.66
C LEU A 134 -3.66 -4.50 18.73
N TRP A 135 -3.01 -3.32 18.82
CA TRP A 135 -3.28 -2.35 19.87
C TRP A 135 -4.54 -1.52 19.61
N MET A 136 -4.95 -1.33 18.35
CA MET A 136 -6.16 -0.59 17.98
C MET A 136 -7.43 -1.45 18.11
N THR A 137 -7.52 -2.23 19.17
CA THR A 137 -8.70 -2.99 19.61
C THR A 137 -9.20 -2.40 20.93
N PRO A 138 -10.46 -2.56 21.36
CA PRO A 138 -10.98 -1.88 22.55
C PRO A 138 -10.11 -2.07 23.80
N HIS A 139 -9.73 -3.32 24.12
CA HIS A 139 -8.89 -3.63 25.26
C HIS A 139 -7.43 -3.18 25.06
N GLY A 140 -6.88 -3.46 23.86
CA GLY A 140 -5.50 -3.09 23.54
C GLY A 140 -5.26 -1.59 23.55
N PHE A 141 -6.23 -0.80 23.07
CA PHE A 141 -6.10 0.65 23.04
C PHE A 141 -6.07 1.25 24.46
N LEU A 142 -6.95 0.79 25.35
CA LEU A 142 -6.96 1.27 26.74
C LEU A 142 -5.63 0.95 27.44
N GLU A 143 -5.15 -0.30 27.32
CA GLU A 143 -3.87 -0.69 27.88
C GLU A 143 -2.69 0.10 27.32
N LEU A 144 -2.69 0.35 25.99
CA LEU A 144 -1.66 1.15 25.36
C LEU A 144 -1.71 2.62 25.82
N ALA A 145 -2.90 3.19 26.01
CA ALA A 145 -3.11 4.53 26.53
C ALA A 145 -2.52 4.68 27.95
N GLU A 146 -2.77 3.71 28.81
CA GLU A 146 -2.21 3.69 30.18
C GLU A 146 -0.68 3.60 30.17
N ARG A 147 -0.12 2.71 29.36
CA ARG A 147 1.34 2.54 29.24
C ARG A 147 2.05 3.79 28.71
N ASN A 148 1.35 4.65 27.97
CA ASN A 148 1.90 5.87 27.36
C ASN A 148 1.44 7.15 28.08
N ALA A 149 0.86 7.06 29.27
CA ALA A 149 0.38 8.21 30.06
C ALA A 149 -0.47 9.17 29.22
N ALA A 150 -1.51 8.62 28.58
CA ALA A 150 -2.36 9.35 27.65
C ALA A 150 -3.05 10.56 28.28
N GLU A 151 -3.23 11.60 27.47
CA GLU A 151 -4.08 12.74 27.83
C GLU A 151 -5.54 12.40 27.53
N VAL A 152 -6.42 12.62 28.50
CA VAL A 152 -7.86 12.38 28.36
C VAL A 152 -8.59 13.72 28.47
N THR A 153 -9.44 13.99 27.48
CA THR A 153 -10.35 15.14 27.48
C THR A 153 -11.77 14.62 27.58
N THR A 154 -12.48 14.99 28.66
CA THR A 154 -13.90 14.65 28.84
C THR A 154 -14.76 15.72 28.18
N THR A 155 -15.82 15.28 27.46
CA THR A 155 -16.84 16.10 26.81
C THR A 155 -18.22 15.60 27.18
N ASP A 156 -19.27 16.36 26.84
CA ASP A 156 -20.66 15.93 27.05
C ASP A 156 -21.01 14.64 26.24
N GLU A 157 -20.27 14.36 25.17
CA GLU A 157 -20.48 13.20 24.27
C GLU A 157 -19.64 11.98 24.67
N GLY A 158 -18.63 12.13 25.55
CA GLY A 158 -17.73 11.07 26.00
C GLY A 158 -16.29 11.52 26.19
N PHE A 159 -15.34 10.70 25.79
CA PHE A 159 -13.90 10.94 26.04
C PHE A 159 -13.11 10.94 24.73
N THR A 160 -12.15 11.84 24.65
CA THR A 160 -11.08 11.79 23.64
C THR A 160 -9.75 11.52 24.35
N VAL A 161 -9.04 10.51 23.88
CA VAL A 161 -7.77 10.05 24.41
C VAL A 161 -6.69 10.30 23.37
N SER A 162 -5.55 10.83 23.76
CA SER A 162 -4.42 11.05 22.84
C SER A 162 -3.08 10.83 23.52
N PHE A 163 -2.14 10.24 22.78
CA PHE A 163 -0.75 10.02 23.20
C PHE A 163 0.17 9.84 22.00
N ASN A 164 1.47 9.79 22.25
CA ASN A 164 2.45 9.38 21.25
C ASN A 164 2.98 7.98 21.59
N PHE A 165 2.89 7.06 20.64
CA PHE A 165 3.59 5.79 20.74
C PHE A 165 4.99 5.94 20.13
N SER A 166 6.04 5.60 20.91
CA SER A 166 7.42 5.75 20.47
C SER A 166 8.04 4.40 20.12
N GLN A 167 8.54 4.25 18.90
CA GLN A 167 9.27 3.05 18.47
C GLN A 167 10.44 3.45 17.57
N ASN A 168 11.63 2.92 17.84
CA ASN A 168 12.85 3.16 17.06
C ASN A 168 13.18 4.65 16.83
N GLY A 169 12.82 5.51 17.79
CA GLY A 169 13.07 6.95 17.70
C GLY A 169 12.01 7.74 16.92
N VAL A 170 10.98 7.08 16.41
CA VAL A 170 9.83 7.71 15.75
C VAL A 170 8.68 7.80 16.74
N ASN A 171 7.98 8.95 16.74
CA ASN A 171 6.78 9.18 17.53
C ASN A 171 5.55 9.13 16.64
N TYR A 172 4.69 8.15 16.87
CA TYR A 172 3.45 7.97 16.15
C TYR A 172 2.30 8.57 16.96
N PRO A 173 1.57 9.57 16.44
CA PRO A 173 0.41 10.10 17.11
C PRO A 173 -0.70 9.05 17.12
N VAL A 174 -1.31 8.84 18.28
CA VAL A 174 -2.39 7.88 18.50
C VAL A 174 -3.52 8.58 19.22
N SER A 175 -4.75 8.36 18.78
CA SER A 175 -5.94 8.86 19.46
C SER A 175 -7.11 7.88 19.41
N GLY A 176 -8.01 8.01 20.37
CA GLY A 176 -9.25 7.25 20.45
C GLY A 176 -10.41 8.11 20.92
N THR A 177 -11.59 7.77 20.46
CA THR A 177 -12.85 8.42 20.88
C THR A 177 -13.76 7.38 21.52
N TYR A 178 -14.19 7.67 22.75
CA TYR A 178 -15.13 6.85 23.51
C TYR A 178 -16.45 7.60 23.65
N ASP A 179 -17.55 6.85 23.75
CA ASP A 179 -18.83 7.42 24.17
C ASP A 179 -18.86 7.68 25.69
N SER A 180 -19.95 8.28 26.18
CA SER A 180 -20.14 8.56 27.59
C SER A 180 -20.31 7.31 28.47
N GLU A 181 -20.58 6.15 27.87
CA GLU A 181 -20.68 4.86 28.57
C GLU A 181 -19.33 4.15 28.68
N GLY A 182 -18.30 4.58 27.93
CA GLY A 182 -16.94 4.00 27.93
C GLY A 182 -16.71 3.01 26.80
N HIS A 183 -17.56 2.94 25.77
CA HIS A 183 -17.29 2.15 24.58
C HIS A 183 -16.38 2.91 23.63
N LEU A 184 -15.31 2.28 23.16
CA LEU A 184 -14.42 2.82 22.13
C LEU A 184 -15.18 2.86 20.79
N LEU A 185 -15.34 4.04 20.22
CA LEU A 185 -16.04 4.22 18.94
C LEU A 185 -15.09 4.16 17.74
N ARG A 186 -13.89 4.73 17.92
CA ARG A 186 -12.86 4.72 16.89
C ARG A 186 -11.48 4.96 17.47
N THR A 187 -10.48 4.50 16.73
CA THR A 187 -9.08 4.84 16.95
C THR A 187 -8.45 5.42 15.70
N GLU A 188 -7.46 6.27 15.87
CA GLU A 188 -6.70 6.89 14.78
C GLU A 188 -5.20 6.84 15.09
N THR A 189 -4.40 6.57 14.07
CA THR A 189 -2.95 6.74 14.11
C THR A 189 -2.43 7.12 12.73
N ARG A 190 -1.15 7.45 12.64
CA ARG A 190 -0.49 7.67 11.36
C ARG A 190 0.67 6.70 11.21
N ILE A 191 0.87 6.23 9.98
CA ILE A 191 1.99 5.38 9.60
C ILE A 191 2.67 5.95 8.36
N ASP A 192 3.94 5.65 8.19
CA ASP A 192 4.67 6.03 6.98
C ASP A 192 4.15 5.28 5.77
N ASN A 193 3.85 6.00 4.70
CA ASN A 193 3.46 5.43 3.42
C ASN A 193 4.12 6.22 2.29
N SER A 194 4.74 5.53 1.36
CA SER A 194 5.48 6.14 0.26
C SER A 194 4.63 6.99 -0.70
N VAL A 195 3.33 6.68 -0.83
CA VAL A 195 2.40 7.45 -1.68
C VAL A 195 1.62 8.46 -0.85
N PHE A 196 0.98 8.05 0.25
CA PHE A 196 0.14 8.91 1.08
C PHE A 196 0.90 9.76 2.12
N GLY A 197 2.22 9.62 2.25
CA GLY A 197 2.98 10.31 3.29
C GLY A 197 2.68 9.77 4.69
N ASP A 198 2.41 10.65 5.65
CA ASP A 198 1.96 10.29 6.99
C ASP A 198 0.51 9.82 6.93
N MET A 199 0.30 8.62 6.42
CA MET A 199 -1.01 8.06 6.11
C MET A 199 -1.86 7.86 7.37
N LEU A 200 -3.07 8.43 7.38
CA LEU A 200 -4.03 8.19 8.45
C LEU A 200 -4.58 6.77 8.38
N VAL A 201 -4.55 6.07 9.52
CA VAL A 201 -5.24 4.81 9.74
C VAL A 201 -6.32 5.05 10.79
N GLU A 202 -7.55 4.75 10.43
CA GLU A 202 -8.72 4.86 11.30
C GLU A 202 -9.36 3.48 11.45
N THR A 203 -9.64 3.06 12.69
CA THR A 203 -10.45 1.86 12.96
C THR A 203 -11.73 2.28 13.67
N ARG A 204 -12.87 1.91 13.11
CA ARG A 204 -14.21 2.18 13.64
C ARG A 204 -14.81 0.91 14.22
N PHE A 205 -15.51 1.05 15.34
CA PHE A 205 -16.15 -0.03 16.06
C PHE A 205 -17.66 0.14 16.01
N GLY A 206 -18.37 -0.94 15.64
CA GLY A 206 -19.83 -0.97 15.64
C GLY A 206 -20.43 -1.17 17.02
N ALA A 207 -21.72 -1.42 17.06
CA ALA A 207 -22.42 -1.66 18.33
C ALA A 207 -21.80 -2.81 19.11
N TYR A 208 -21.71 -2.65 20.43
CA TYR A 208 -21.14 -3.65 21.32
C TYR A 208 -22.16 -4.74 21.65
N GLN A 209 -21.72 -5.98 21.69
CA GLN A 209 -22.51 -7.16 22.05
C GLN A 209 -21.81 -7.95 23.17
N ASP A 210 -22.57 -8.72 23.94
CA ASP A 210 -22.02 -9.64 24.94
C ASP A 210 -21.61 -10.96 24.28
N PHE A 211 -20.35 -11.31 24.47
CA PHE A 211 -19.78 -12.58 24.07
C PHE A 211 -19.25 -13.31 25.31
N ALA A 212 -20.09 -14.13 25.93
CA ALA A 212 -19.72 -14.93 27.11
C ALA A 212 -19.18 -14.11 28.31
N GLY A 213 -19.77 -12.92 28.54
CA GLY A 213 -19.43 -12.03 29.66
C GLY A 213 -18.38 -10.96 29.32
N VAL A 214 -17.90 -10.91 28.08
CA VAL A 214 -17.09 -9.81 27.55
C VAL A 214 -17.88 -9.08 26.47
N ARG A 215 -18.02 -7.78 26.60
CA ARG A 215 -18.61 -6.95 25.55
C ARG A 215 -17.53 -6.53 24.55
N PHE A 216 -17.79 -6.84 23.30
CA PHE A 216 -16.90 -6.56 22.18
C PHE A 216 -17.71 -6.01 20.99
N PRO A 217 -17.11 -5.17 20.10
CA PRO A 217 -17.84 -4.66 18.94
C PRO A 217 -18.33 -5.80 18.04
N ALA A 218 -19.57 -5.70 17.58
CA ALA A 218 -20.13 -6.64 16.61
C ALA A 218 -19.52 -6.50 15.22
N SER A 219 -18.90 -5.33 14.94
CA SER A 219 -18.20 -5.09 13.68
C SER A 219 -17.00 -4.18 13.88
N MET A 220 -16.00 -4.35 13.01
CA MET A 220 -14.82 -3.51 12.92
C MET A 220 -14.59 -3.13 11.47
N GLU A 221 -14.34 -1.84 11.21
CA GLU A 221 -13.96 -1.33 9.91
C GLU A 221 -12.66 -0.56 10.03
N GLN A 222 -11.69 -0.80 9.13
CA GLN A 222 -10.45 -0.03 9.08
C GLN A 222 -10.34 0.70 7.74
N LEU A 223 -9.95 1.97 7.83
CA LEU A 223 -9.63 2.81 6.68
C LEU A 223 -8.14 3.16 6.73
N GLN A 224 -7.50 3.17 5.57
CA GLN A 224 -6.13 3.65 5.38
C GLN A 224 -6.11 4.68 4.25
N GLY A 225 -5.57 5.86 4.53
CA GLY A 225 -5.61 6.98 3.58
C GLY A 225 -7.03 7.40 3.19
N GLY A 226 -8.03 7.13 4.04
CA GLY A 226 -9.46 7.39 3.77
C GLY A 226 -10.18 6.28 2.99
N PHE A 227 -9.50 5.22 2.59
CA PHE A 227 -10.09 4.09 1.87
C PHE A 227 -10.33 2.90 2.80
N PRO A 228 -11.50 2.23 2.73
CA PRO A 228 -11.75 1.02 3.51
C PRO A 228 -10.83 -0.12 3.07
N VAL A 229 -10.12 -0.72 4.03
CA VAL A 229 -9.18 -1.82 3.79
C VAL A 229 -9.53 -3.11 4.54
N LEU A 230 -10.38 -3.02 5.56
CA LEU A 230 -10.85 -4.17 6.34
C LEU A 230 -12.27 -3.91 6.81
N SER A 231 -13.12 -4.93 6.73
CA SER A 231 -14.43 -4.93 7.38
C SER A 231 -14.73 -6.32 7.90
N LEU A 232 -14.95 -6.41 9.20
CA LEU A 232 -15.21 -7.67 9.92
C LEU A 232 -16.54 -7.60 10.65
N SER A 233 -17.32 -8.67 10.54
CA SER A 233 -18.46 -8.97 11.42
C SER A 233 -18.01 -10.01 12.42
N ILE A 234 -18.01 -9.66 13.72
CA ILE A 234 -17.49 -10.53 14.78
C ILE A 234 -18.54 -11.60 15.11
N THR A 235 -18.14 -12.86 15.08
CA THR A 235 -19.02 -14.01 15.29
C THR A 235 -18.82 -14.68 16.65
N ALA A 236 -17.62 -14.59 17.23
CA ALA A 236 -17.32 -15.13 18.54
C ALA A 236 -16.16 -14.38 19.19
N VAL A 237 -16.14 -14.32 20.52
CA VAL A 237 -15.03 -13.79 21.33
C VAL A 237 -14.78 -14.76 22.49
N VAL A 238 -13.52 -15.07 22.76
CA VAL A 238 -13.07 -15.90 23.89
C VAL A 238 -12.05 -15.11 24.71
N PRO A 239 -12.43 -14.61 25.88
CA PRO A 239 -11.49 -13.93 26.78
C PRO A 239 -10.54 -14.95 27.41
N ASP A 240 -9.35 -14.49 27.76
CA ASP A 240 -8.30 -15.28 28.42
C ASP A 240 -8.06 -16.67 27.79
N THR A 241 -8.13 -16.70 26.45
CA THR A 241 -7.95 -17.95 25.69
C THR A 241 -6.61 -18.61 26.02
N THR A 242 -6.62 -19.95 26.05
CA THR A 242 -5.38 -20.73 26.17
C THR A 242 -4.64 -20.93 24.85
N ALA A 243 -5.23 -20.44 23.76
CA ALA A 243 -4.60 -20.50 22.44
C ALA A 243 -3.33 -19.63 22.42
N THR A 244 -2.33 -20.07 21.66
CA THR A 244 -1.07 -19.35 21.55
C THR A 244 -1.16 -18.21 20.54
N ALA A 245 -0.70 -17.03 20.92
CA ALA A 245 -0.44 -15.90 20.04
C ALA A 245 1.04 -15.86 19.59
N THR A 246 1.83 -16.86 19.93
CA THR A 246 3.22 -16.97 19.50
C THR A 246 3.28 -17.39 18.05
N PRO A 247 3.96 -16.64 17.18
CA PRO A 247 4.18 -17.03 15.80
C PRO A 247 4.84 -18.40 15.73
N PRO A 248 4.40 -19.29 14.83
CA PRO A 248 5.13 -20.53 14.61
C PRO A 248 6.56 -20.21 14.16
N PRO A 249 7.56 -21.02 14.54
CA PRO A 249 8.91 -20.86 14.06
C PRO A 249 8.89 -20.87 12.53
N ARG A 250 9.51 -19.85 11.94
CA ARG A 250 9.59 -19.74 10.48
C ARG A 250 10.39 -20.93 9.94
N PRO A 251 9.87 -21.66 8.96
CA PRO A 251 10.62 -22.72 8.31
C PRO A 251 11.96 -22.17 7.77
N ALA A 252 13.06 -22.86 8.00
CA ALA A 252 14.34 -22.47 7.47
C ALA A 252 14.24 -22.42 5.92
N GLY A 253 14.56 -21.27 5.34
CA GLY A 253 14.46 -21.04 3.89
C GLY A 253 13.11 -20.57 3.37
N ALA A 254 12.11 -20.34 4.23
CA ALA A 254 10.87 -19.70 3.79
C ALA A 254 11.15 -18.25 3.30
N PRO A 255 10.61 -17.82 2.13
CA PRO A 255 10.71 -16.44 1.68
C PRO A 255 10.16 -15.50 2.75
N GLY A 256 10.85 -14.36 3.00
CA GLY A 256 10.35 -13.37 3.96
C GLY A 256 8.98 -12.86 3.54
N GLY A 257 7.99 -12.89 4.44
CA GLY A 257 6.79 -12.08 4.28
C GLY A 257 7.24 -10.62 4.22
N GLY A 258 7.08 -9.97 3.08
CA GLY A 258 7.73 -8.69 2.79
C GLY A 258 9.19 -8.87 2.33
N ALA A 259 9.57 -10.05 1.87
CA ALA A 259 10.84 -10.21 1.17
C ALA A 259 10.81 -9.29 -0.06
N GLY A 260 11.63 -8.26 -0.01
CA GLY A 260 12.06 -7.61 -1.22
C GLY A 260 12.50 -8.66 -2.25
N PRO A 261 12.51 -8.33 -3.52
CA PRO A 261 12.81 -9.27 -4.58
C PRO A 261 14.09 -10.05 -4.24
N ALA A 262 14.07 -11.34 -4.55
CA ALA A 262 15.23 -12.21 -4.33
C ALA A 262 16.52 -11.54 -4.88
N PRO A 263 17.70 -11.72 -4.23
CA PRO A 263 18.93 -11.16 -4.74
C PRO A 263 19.08 -11.53 -6.22
N GLN A 264 19.08 -10.51 -7.05
CA GLN A 264 19.22 -10.72 -8.48
C GLN A 264 20.64 -11.18 -8.78
N ALA A 265 20.73 -12.10 -9.76
CA ALA A 265 22.04 -12.51 -10.28
C ALA A 265 22.81 -11.25 -10.72
N ALA A 266 24.09 -11.19 -10.33
CA ALA A 266 24.98 -10.08 -10.68
C ALA A 266 25.02 -9.92 -12.21
N GLY A 267 24.40 -8.88 -12.70
CA GLY A 267 24.39 -8.45 -14.10
C GLY A 267 24.79 -6.98 -14.19
N PRO A 268 24.90 -6.41 -15.39
CA PRO A 268 25.16 -4.99 -15.54
C PRO A 268 24.04 -4.18 -14.89
N VAL A 269 24.40 -3.11 -14.20
CA VAL A 269 23.44 -2.19 -13.52
C VAL A 269 22.56 -1.48 -14.55
N THR A 270 23.09 -1.28 -15.76
CA THR A 270 22.37 -0.67 -16.89
C THR A 270 22.64 -1.43 -18.19
N THR A 271 21.68 -1.36 -19.12
CA THR A 271 21.80 -1.87 -20.49
C THR A 271 21.49 -0.74 -21.47
N ALA A 272 22.44 -0.32 -22.29
CA ALA A 272 22.19 0.68 -23.31
C ALA A 272 21.45 0.03 -24.50
N LEU A 273 20.33 0.60 -24.90
CA LEU A 273 19.62 0.25 -26.14
C LEU A 273 20.10 1.13 -27.29
N THR A 274 20.38 2.42 -27.00
CA THR A 274 21.05 3.39 -27.87
C THR A 274 21.93 4.28 -27.00
N PRO A 275 22.71 5.22 -27.56
CA PRO A 275 23.42 6.21 -26.75
C PRO A 275 22.52 7.06 -25.85
N ASP A 276 21.25 7.24 -26.23
CA ASP A 276 20.28 8.11 -25.56
C ASP A 276 19.17 7.33 -24.83
N ILE A 277 19.14 6.00 -24.91
CA ILE A 277 18.11 5.15 -24.27
C ILE A 277 18.80 4.03 -23.50
N ILE A 278 18.58 4.02 -22.17
CA ILE A 278 19.23 3.12 -21.23
C ILE A 278 18.18 2.43 -20.37
N VAL A 279 18.25 1.10 -20.25
CA VAL A 279 17.49 0.33 -19.27
C VAL A 279 18.29 0.28 -17.97
N SER A 280 17.69 0.75 -16.89
CA SER A 280 18.18 0.56 -15.54
C SER A 280 17.71 -0.81 -15.04
N ASN A 281 18.65 -1.73 -14.88
CA ASN A 281 18.34 -3.09 -14.45
C ASN A 281 18.12 -3.15 -12.93
N GLY A 282 16.99 -3.64 -12.51
CA GLY A 282 16.59 -3.81 -11.11
C GLY A 282 15.56 -4.92 -11.01
N ALA A 283 14.97 -5.17 -9.86
CA ALA A 283 13.79 -6.03 -9.75
C ALA A 283 12.62 -5.44 -10.56
N TYR A 284 12.50 -4.13 -10.48
CA TYR A 284 11.68 -3.30 -11.35
C TYR A 284 12.60 -2.52 -12.25
N GLN A 285 12.54 -2.78 -13.55
CA GLN A 285 13.33 -2.07 -14.54
C GLN A 285 12.72 -0.71 -14.83
N GLY A 286 13.56 0.30 -15.00
CA GLY A 286 13.16 1.61 -15.50
C GLY A 286 13.88 1.94 -16.80
N VAL A 287 13.29 2.75 -17.66
CA VAL A 287 13.94 3.23 -18.87
C VAL A 287 14.27 4.70 -18.76
N ILE A 288 15.51 5.05 -19.01
CA ILE A 288 16.03 6.43 -18.99
C ILE A 288 16.21 6.88 -20.44
N VAL A 289 15.52 7.94 -20.84
CA VAL A 289 15.56 8.49 -22.20
C VAL A 289 16.09 9.91 -22.17
N ASN A 290 17.17 10.15 -22.90
CA ASN A 290 17.80 11.46 -23.04
C ASN A 290 17.17 12.26 -24.17
N GLN A 291 16.17 13.06 -23.87
CA GLN A 291 15.55 13.95 -24.86
C GLN A 291 16.26 15.32 -24.94
N PRO A 292 16.09 16.09 -26.03
CA PRO A 292 16.69 17.43 -26.16
C PRO A 292 16.41 18.36 -24.97
N GLU A 293 15.19 18.31 -24.44
CA GLU A 293 14.71 19.20 -23.36
C GLU A 293 15.01 18.70 -21.96
N GLY A 294 15.51 17.49 -21.79
CA GLY A 294 15.83 16.89 -20.50
C GLY A 294 15.59 15.39 -20.48
N ILE A 295 15.82 14.79 -19.33
CA ILE A 295 15.69 13.34 -19.15
C ILE A 295 14.23 12.99 -18.88
N VAL A 296 13.78 11.89 -19.48
CA VAL A 296 12.52 11.21 -19.15
C VAL A 296 12.85 9.86 -18.52
N VAL A 297 12.20 9.52 -17.41
CA VAL A 297 12.29 8.18 -16.81
C VAL A 297 10.94 7.50 -16.99
N ILE A 298 10.94 6.25 -17.44
CA ILE A 298 9.75 5.43 -17.63
C ILE A 298 9.77 4.32 -16.60
N ASP A 299 8.84 4.36 -15.64
CA ASP A 299 8.58 3.36 -14.61
C ASP A 299 9.80 2.91 -13.78
N GLY A 300 9.71 1.75 -13.12
CA GLY A 300 10.75 1.20 -12.23
C GLY A 300 10.70 1.76 -10.81
N LEU A 301 9.58 2.35 -10.38
CA LEU A 301 9.40 3.21 -9.21
C LEU A 301 9.00 2.43 -7.94
N GLN A 302 9.45 1.20 -7.78
CA GLN A 302 9.06 0.28 -6.71
C GLN A 302 9.20 0.86 -5.29
N SER A 303 10.18 1.72 -5.06
CA SER A 303 10.49 2.28 -3.75
C SER A 303 11.33 3.55 -3.86
N ASP A 304 11.44 4.29 -2.76
CA ASP A 304 12.34 5.46 -2.66
C ASP A 304 13.78 5.10 -3.00
N ALA A 305 14.28 3.96 -2.50
CA ALA A 305 15.64 3.49 -2.76
C ALA A 305 15.86 3.19 -4.26
N ARG A 306 14.88 2.54 -4.90
CA ARG A 306 14.95 2.25 -6.33
C ARG A 306 14.91 3.52 -7.19
N SER A 307 14.06 4.47 -6.83
CA SER A 307 13.99 5.77 -7.51
C SER A 307 15.27 6.58 -7.33
N ALA A 308 15.90 6.54 -6.15
CA ALA A 308 17.20 7.17 -5.93
C ALA A 308 18.30 6.58 -6.84
N GLU A 309 18.29 5.26 -7.07
CA GLU A 309 19.18 4.60 -8.03
C GLU A 309 18.92 5.08 -9.47
N LEU A 310 17.66 5.12 -9.90
CA LEU A 310 17.27 5.60 -11.23
C LEU A 310 17.73 7.05 -11.47
N ILE A 311 17.50 7.92 -10.49
CA ILE A 311 17.93 9.32 -10.53
C ILE A 311 19.45 9.42 -10.61
N ALA A 312 20.17 8.65 -9.80
CA ALA A 312 21.64 8.64 -9.81
C ALA A 312 22.20 8.16 -11.16
N GLN A 313 21.63 7.09 -11.72
CA GLN A 313 22.02 6.55 -13.04
C GLN A 313 21.72 7.53 -14.16
N ALA A 314 20.55 8.19 -14.14
CA ALA A 314 20.16 9.21 -15.12
C ALA A 314 21.13 10.39 -15.11
N LYS A 315 21.48 10.91 -13.94
CA LYS A 315 22.44 12.01 -13.76
C LYS A 315 23.88 11.61 -14.12
N ALA A 316 24.26 10.36 -13.86
CA ALA A 316 25.59 9.86 -14.24
C ALA A 316 25.73 9.69 -15.76
N ALA A 317 24.68 9.24 -16.44
CA ALA A 317 24.68 9.09 -17.89
C ALA A 317 24.58 10.43 -18.61
N PHE A 318 23.80 11.38 -18.06
CA PHE A 318 23.47 12.67 -18.71
C PHE A 318 23.64 13.83 -17.71
N PRO A 319 24.86 14.16 -17.25
CA PRO A 319 25.12 15.02 -16.11
C PRO A 319 24.65 16.46 -16.27
N ASP A 320 24.53 16.95 -17.50
CA ASP A 320 24.16 18.34 -17.80
C ASP A 320 22.63 18.54 -18.02
N LYS A 321 21.84 17.49 -17.76
CA LYS A 321 20.40 17.52 -17.99
C LYS A 321 19.59 17.26 -16.73
N ALA A 322 18.52 18.04 -16.58
CA ALA A 322 17.53 17.82 -15.53
C ALA A 322 16.58 16.66 -15.91
N ILE A 323 16.09 15.95 -14.90
CA ILE A 323 14.98 15.01 -15.08
C ILE A 323 13.69 15.85 -15.18
N ARG A 324 13.09 15.86 -16.36
CA ARG A 324 11.91 16.68 -16.68
C ARG A 324 10.61 15.93 -16.42
N TYR A 325 10.59 14.64 -16.74
CA TYR A 325 9.41 13.82 -16.65
C TYR A 325 9.73 12.47 -16.04
N VAL A 326 8.77 11.94 -15.29
CA VAL A 326 8.70 10.55 -14.87
C VAL A 326 7.34 9.99 -15.29
N ILE A 327 7.34 8.91 -16.07
CA ILE A 327 6.13 8.25 -16.56
C ILE A 327 5.80 7.10 -15.62
N VAL A 328 4.55 7.05 -15.17
CA VAL A 328 4.01 5.96 -14.34
C VAL A 328 3.06 5.15 -15.20
N SER A 329 3.31 3.86 -15.33
CA SER A 329 2.49 2.97 -16.17
C SER A 329 1.04 2.91 -15.68
N HIS A 330 0.83 2.80 -14.36
CA HIS A 330 -0.50 2.72 -13.75
C HIS A 330 -0.46 3.08 -12.25
N ASN A 331 -1.61 3.06 -11.60
CA ASN A 331 -1.81 3.60 -10.25
C ASN A 331 -1.28 2.72 -9.12
N HIS A 332 -0.79 1.50 -9.35
CA HIS A 332 -0.35 0.60 -8.30
C HIS A 332 0.88 1.12 -7.53
N PHE A 333 0.93 0.84 -6.23
CA PHE A 333 1.96 1.44 -5.37
C PHE A 333 3.35 0.89 -5.63
N ASP A 334 3.50 -0.31 -6.13
CA ASP A 334 4.79 -0.83 -6.58
C ASP A 334 5.31 -0.18 -7.88
N HIS A 335 4.47 0.62 -8.56
CA HIS A 335 4.85 1.52 -9.66
C HIS A 335 4.80 3.01 -9.28
N ALA A 336 4.37 3.35 -8.06
CA ALA A 336 4.21 4.73 -7.61
C ALA A 336 4.99 5.08 -6.32
N SER A 337 5.49 4.09 -5.58
CA SER A 337 6.12 4.28 -4.27
C SER A 337 7.38 5.15 -4.29
N GLY A 338 8.04 5.28 -5.43
CA GLY A 338 9.25 6.10 -5.55
C GLY A 338 9.02 7.49 -6.15
N LEU A 339 7.76 7.90 -6.39
CA LEU A 339 7.44 9.17 -7.06
C LEU A 339 7.91 10.40 -6.29
N ARG A 340 7.90 10.37 -4.95
CA ARG A 340 8.32 11.50 -4.11
C ARG A 340 9.77 11.92 -4.37
N ALA A 341 10.65 10.97 -4.69
CA ALA A 341 12.03 11.27 -5.07
C ALA A 341 12.09 12.10 -6.37
N PHE A 342 11.24 11.82 -7.34
CA PHE A 342 11.16 12.59 -8.58
C PHE A 342 10.48 13.95 -8.40
N VAL A 343 9.52 14.06 -7.49
CA VAL A 343 8.97 15.37 -7.07
C VAL A 343 10.07 16.23 -6.46
N ALA A 344 10.95 15.66 -5.62
CA ALA A 344 12.11 16.37 -5.06
C ALA A 344 13.10 16.84 -6.15
N GLU A 345 13.23 16.13 -7.26
CA GLU A 345 13.99 16.57 -8.45
C GLU A 345 13.28 17.65 -9.29
N GLY A 346 12.02 17.96 -8.99
CA GLY A 346 11.20 18.92 -9.73
C GLY A 346 10.61 18.38 -11.02
N ALA A 347 10.66 17.07 -11.24
CA ALA A 347 10.09 16.41 -12.39
C ALA A 347 8.55 16.52 -12.43
N THR A 348 7.99 16.46 -13.63
CA THR A 348 6.54 16.32 -13.84
C THR A 348 6.20 14.84 -13.97
N ILE A 349 5.25 14.38 -13.18
CA ILE A 349 4.70 13.01 -13.24
C ILE A 349 3.76 12.97 -14.45
N VAL A 350 3.95 12.00 -15.34
CA VAL A 350 3.08 11.70 -16.47
C VAL A 350 2.36 10.39 -16.18
N THR A 351 1.05 10.40 -16.20
CA THR A 351 0.20 9.25 -15.90
C THR A 351 -1.10 9.34 -16.68
N HIS A 352 -1.89 8.27 -16.71
CA HIS A 352 -3.22 8.37 -17.29
C HIS A 352 -4.08 9.40 -16.52
N MET A 353 -4.94 10.11 -17.22
CA MET A 353 -5.73 11.22 -16.66
C MET A 353 -6.64 10.82 -15.49
N MET A 354 -6.98 9.54 -15.38
CA MET A 354 -7.77 9.00 -14.25
C MET A 354 -7.06 9.17 -12.91
N ASN A 355 -5.71 9.23 -12.89
CA ASN A 355 -4.88 9.29 -11.68
C ASN A 355 -4.42 10.71 -11.33
N GLU A 356 -4.67 11.70 -12.19
CA GLU A 356 -4.07 13.03 -12.06
C GLU A 356 -4.36 13.66 -10.69
N GLU A 357 -5.63 13.72 -10.31
CA GLU A 357 -6.03 14.33 -9.03
C GLU A 357 -5.58 13.49 -7.83
N PHE A 358 -5.62 12.16 -7.95
CA PHE A 358 -5.15 11.25 -6.90
C PHE A 358 -3.68 11.49 -6.57
N PHE A 359 -2.79 11.48 -7.57
CA PHE A 359 -1.37 11.72 -7.33
C PHE A 359 -1.06 13.14 -6.87
N LYS A 360 -1.78 14.15 -7.37
CA LYS A 360 -1.63 15.53 -6.88
C LYS A 360 -1.94 15.61 -5.38
N GLU A 361 -3.04 14.99 -4.93
CA GLU A 361 -3.45 15.03 -3.53
C GLU A 361 -2.53 14.17 -2.66
N ALA A 362 -2.31 12.91 -3.03
CA ALA A 362 -1.55 11.96 -2.24
C ALA A 362 -0.08 12.39 -2.05
N LEU A 363 0.59 12.82 -3.13
CA LEU A 363 2.00 13.22 -3.07
C LEU A 363 2.21 14.61 -2.46
N SER A 364 1.16 15.44 -2.34
CA SER A 364 1.23 16.72 -1.61
C SER A 364 1.08 16.57 -0.10
N ALA A 365 0.65 15.39 0.38
CA ALA A 365 0.56 15.12 1.81
C ALA A 365 1.96 15.07 2.45
N PRO A 366 2.13 15.61 3.68
CA PRO A 366 3.41 15.56 4.37
C PRO A 366 3.83 14.11 4.66
N ARG A 367 5.14 13.86 4.64
CA ARG A 367 5.76 12.60 5.06
C ARG A 367 6.90 12.93 6.00
N THR A 368 6.68 12.75 7.29
CA THR A 368 7.57 13.24 8.34
C THR A 368 7.95 12.18 9.39
N LEU A 369 7.33 11.00 9.32
CA LEU A 369 7.53 9.92 10.28
C LEU A 369 8.86 9.18 10.05
N GLU A 370 8.82 7.99 9.43
CA GLU A 370 10.00 7.11 9.31
C GLU A 370 10.96 7.54 8.20
N ASN A 371 10.40 7.91 7.06
CA ASN A 371 11.15 8.27 5.85
C ASN A 371 10.79 9.70 5.44
N ALA A 372 11.17 10.67 6.30
CA ALA A 372 10.84 12.06 6.04
C ALA A 372 11.34 12.53 4.67
N ASP A 373 10.43 13.11 3.90
CA ASP A 373 10.77 13.69 2.60
C ASP A 373 11.77 14.84 2.76
N PRO A 374 12.72 15.01 1.83
CA PRO A 374 13.38 16.28 1.66
C PRO A 374 12.32 17.35 1.34
N GLN A 375 12.66 18.62 1.45
CA GLN A 375 11.73 19.69 1.06
C GLN A 375 11.26 19.46 -0.39
N LEU A 376 9.98 19.08 -0.55
CA LEU A 376 9.44 18.77 -1.86
C LEU A 376 9.20 20.04 -2.70
N ASN A 377 9.46 19.94 -3.98
CA ASN A 377 8.95 20.89 -4.96
C ASN A 377 7.41 20.75 -5.05
N PRO A 378 6.71 21.76 -5.58
CA PRO A 378 5.28 21.60 -5.89
C PRO A 378 5.04 20.39 -6.81
N VAL A 379 4.10 19.55 -6.43
CA VAL A 379 3.73 18.36 -7.20
C VAL A 379 3.13 18.79 -8.55
N LYS A 380 3.73 18.30 -9.64
CA LYS A 380 3.28 18.54 -11.01
C LYS A 380 2.86 17.21 -11.61
N VAL A 381 1.62 17.09 -12.02
CA VAL A 381 1.09 15.89 -12.68
C VAL A 381 0.50 16.31 -14.03
N LEU A 382 0.84 15.57 -15.06
CA LEU A 382 0.28 15.68 -16.41
C LEU A 382 -0.55 14.40 -16.66
N GLY A 383 -1.87 14.53 -16.56
CA GLY A 383 -2.80 13.50 -16.96
C GLY A 383 -2.90 13.42 -18.48
N VAL A 384 -2.60 12.25 -19.05
CA VAL A 384 -2.71 12.00 -20.50
C VAL A 384 -3.92 11.12 -20.82
N GLY A 385 -4.42 11.22 -22.04
CA GLY A 385 -5.51 10.35 -22.52
C GLY A 385 -5.00 8.99 -23.00
N ASP A 386 -5.83 8.31 -23.79
CA ASP A 386 -5.54 6.96 -24.31
C ASP A 386 -4.34 6.93 -25.27
N TYR A 387 -3.94 8.08 -25.79
CA TYR A 387 -2.73 8.30 -26.59
C TYR A 387 -2.07 9.62 -26.25
N PHE A 388 -0.74 9.60 -26.13
CA PHE A 388 0.07 10.81 -25.95
C PHE A 388 1.48 10.61 -26.49
N ALA A 389 2.03 11.60 -27.21
CA ALA A 389 3.39 11.57 -27.67
C ALA A 389 4.24 12.61 -26.91
N LEU A 390 5.37 12.17 -26.37
CA LEU A 390 6.33 12.99 -25.63
C LEU A 390 7.67 13.05 -26.36
N GLY A 391 8.15 14.25 -26.65
CA GLY A 391 9.37 14.46 -27.41
C GLY A 391 9.20 14.27 -28.92
N VAL A 392 10.31 14.28 -29.64
CA VAL A 392 10.35 14.15 -31.11
C VAL A 392 11.61 13.41 -31.56
N GLY A 393 11.60 12.86 -32.77
CA GLY A 393 12.74 12.20 -33.41
C GLY A 393 13.12 10.89 -32.73
N GLU A 394 14.42 10.57 -32.67
CA GLU A 394 14.96 9.27 -32.25
C GLU A 394 14.68 8.92 -30.77
N THR A 395 14.30 9.90 -29.96
CA THR A 395 13.97 9.74 -28.54
C THR A 395 12.49 10.00 -28.22
N GLN A 396 11.63 9.99 -29.24
CA GLN A 396 10.19 10.11 -29.05
C GLN A 396 9.66 8.93 -28.24
N ILE A 397 8.72 9.20 -27.34
CA ILE A 397 7.99 8.22 -26.54
C ILE A 397 6.52 8.38 -26.90
N GLU A 398 5.86 7.29 -27.24
CA GLU A 398 4.42 7.24 -27.45
C GLU A 398 3.78 6.43 -26.36
N LEU A 399 2.81 7.00 -25.66
CA LEU A 399 2.04 6.34 -24.60
C LEU A 399 0.69 5.90 -25.16
N TYR A 400 0.33 4.66 -24.89
CA TYR A 400 -0.95 4.07 -25.27
C TYR A 400 -1.59 3.43 -24.05
N ARG A 401 -2.88 3.68 -23.83
CA ARG A 401 -3.65 2.95 -22.83
C ARG A 401 -4.00 1.56 -23.37
N LEU A 402 -3.86 0.54 -22.52
CA LEU A 402 -4.38 -0.80 -22.78
C LEU A 402 -5.86 -0.87 -22.41
N GLU A 403 -6.74 -0.89 -23.42
CA GLU A 403 -8.17 -0.95 -23.19
C GLU A 403 -8.60 -2.34 -22.72
N GLY A 404 -9.48 -2.39 -21.70
CA GLY A 404 -10.03 -3.66 -21.20
C GLY A 404 -9.09 -4.45 -20.30
N ASP A 405 -8.01 -3.86 -19.83
CA ASP A 405 -7.12 -4.51 -18.87
C ASP A 405 -7.85 -4.73 -17.54
N SER A 406 -7.85 -5.99 -17.09
CA SER A 406 -8.44 -6.37 -15.81
C SER A 406 -7.51 -6.14 -14.63
N HIS A 407 -6.21 -5.89 -14.88
CA HIS A 407 -5.23 -5.56 -13.86
C HIS A 407 -5.37 -4.11 -13.42
N ALA A 408 -5.37 -3.16 -14.37
CA ALA A 408 -5.56 -1.74 -14.10
C ALA A 408 -6.20 -1.02 -15.29
N ASP A 409 -7.29 -0.31 -15.04
CA ASP A 409 -8.04 0.43 -16.07
C ASP A 409 -7.24 1.57 -16.71
N ASP A 410 -6.26 2.10 -15.99
CA ASP A 410 -5.41 3.22 -16.37
C ASP A 410 -4.05 2.82 -16.96
N MET A 411 -3.86 1.53 -17.28
CA MET A 411 -2.59 0.96 -17.74
C MET A 411 -2.09 1.63 -19.01
N LEU A 412 -0.91 2.24 -18.91
CA LEU A 412 -0.16 2.81 -20.04
C LEU A 412 1.02 1.91 -20.39
N ILE A 413 1.18 1.62 -21.68
CA ILE A 413 2.45 1.15 -22.24
C ILE A 413 3.19 2.32 -22.90
N ALA A 414 4.52 2.30 -22.85
CA ALA A 414 5.33 3.26 -23.58
C ALA A 414 5.99 2.57 -24.79
N TYR A 415 5.81 3.15 -25.96
CA TYR A 415 6.43 2.70 -27.19
C TYR A 415 7.54 3.64 -27.62
N LEU A 416 8.69 3.10 -27.97
CA LEU A 416 9.87 3.78 -28.47
C LEU A 416 10.02 3.48 -29.98
N PRO A 417 9.48 4.33 -30.87
CA PRO A 417 9.33 4.03 -32.31
C PRO A 417 10.65 3.74 -33.00
N GLU A 418 11.69 4.51 -32.72
CA GLU A 418 13.01 4.41 -33.36
C GLU A 418 13.66 3.03 -33.20
N ILE A 419 13.44 2.41 -32.02
CA ILE A 419 14.00 1.10 -31.70
C ILE A 419 12.93 0.00 -31.62
N THR A 420 11.72 0.28 -32.07
CA THR A 420 10.57 -0.66 -32.09
C THR A 420 10.41 -1.42 -30.76
N THR A 421 10.55 -0.73 -29.64
CA THR A 421 10.55 -1.30 -28.28
C THR A 421 9.33 -0.86 -27.50
N VAL A 422 8.66 -1.80 -26.85
CA VAL A 422 7.56 -1.56 -25.90
C VAL A 422 8.10 -1.67 -24.48
N VAL A 423 7.83 -0.67 -23.66
CA VAL A 423 8.02 -0.72 -22.19
C VAL A 423 6.65 -0.95 -21.57
N GLU A 424 6.51 -2.01 -20.81
CA GLU A 424 5.24 -2.40 -20.21
C GLU A 424 5.42 -2.88 -18.78
N ALA A 425 4.37 -2.81 -17.99
CA ALA A 425 4.33 -3.28 -16.62
C ALA A 425 3.20 -4.29 -16.44
N ASP A 426 3.41 -5.35 -15.67
CA ASP A 426 2.44 -6.33 -15.19
C ASP A 426 1.75 -7.22 -16.22
N VAL A 427 1.77 -6.88 -17.49
CA VAL A 427 1.04 -7.63 -18.51
C VAL A 427 1.88 -8.69 -19.26
N LEU A 428 3.21 -8.57 -19.26
CA LEU A 428 4.14 -9.53 -19.87
C LEU A 428 4.98 -10.24 -18.80
N GLN A 429 4.40 -11.19 -18.10
CA GLN A 429 5.07 -11.95 -17.04
C GLN A 429 4.95 -13.48 -17.22
N PRO A 430 5.42 -14.06 -18.36
CA PRO A 430 5.25 -15.49 -18.64
C PRO A 430 6.02 -16.42 -17.67
N TRP A 431 6.94 -15.87 -16.87
CA TRP A 431 7.69 -16.60 -15.84
C TRP A 431 6.91 -16.75 -14.52
N ILE A 432 5.79 -16.04 -14.34
CA ILE A 432 4.95 -16.23 -13.16
C ILE A 432 4.26 -17.59 -13.25
N SER A 433 4.27 -18.31 -12.15
CA SER A 433 3.76 -19.69 -12.07
C SER A 433 2.40 -19.86 -12.75
N PRO A 434 2.20 -20.99 -13.46
CA PRO A 434 0.87 -21.35 -13.99
C PRO A 434 -0.24 -21.35 -12.92
N ALA A 435 0.10 -21.58 -11.65
CA ALA A 435 -0.88 -21.49 -10.56
C ALA A 435 -1.39 -20.06 -10.33
N PHE A 436 -0.56 -19.04 -10.56
CA PHE A 436 -0.97 -17.64 -10.58
C PHE A 436 -1.86 -17.33 -11.80
N ASN A 437 -1.67 -18.07 -12.88
CA ASN A 437 -2.37 -17.94 -14.16
C ASN A 437 -3.65 -18.81 -14.23
N GLY A 438 -4.23 -19.19 -13.10
CA GLY A 438 -5.46 -20.01 -13.10
C GLY A 438 -5.24 -21.51 -13.38
N GLY A 439 -4.01 -21.99 -13.45
CA GLY A 439 -3.64 -23.42 -13.43
C GLY A 439 -4.00 -24.22 -14.67
N GLY A 440 -4.07 -23.63 -15.87
CA GLY A 440 -4.43 -24.32 -17.10
C GLY A 440 -3.41 -24.19 -18.23
N ASP A 441 -3.60 -24.99 -19.28
CA ASP A 441 -2.84 -24.92 -20.55
C ASP A 441 -3.16 -23.67 -21.39
N ARG A 442 -3.88 -22.69 -20.83
CA ARG A 442 -4.27 -21.45 -21.51
C ARG A 442 -3.28 -20.33 -21.20
N PRO A 443 -2.96 -19.47 -22.18
CA PRO A 443 -2.18 -18.26 -21.91
C PRO A 443 -2.88 -17.36 -20.89
N HIS A 444 -2.10 -16.64 -20.09
CA HIS A 444 -2.64 -15.67 -19.15
C HIS A 444 -3.44 -14.60 -19.90
N PRO A 445 -4.63 -14.19 -19.41
CA PRO A 445 -5.45 -13.17 -20.06
C PRO A 445 -4.70 -11.88 -20.39
N PHE A 446 -3.78 -11.43 -19.53
CA PHE A 446 -2.96 -10.24 -19.76
C PHE A 446 -2.06 -10.35 -20.99
N LEU A 447 -1.46 -11.55 -21.24
CA LEU A 447 -0.64 -11.78 -22.43
C LEU A 447 -1.48 -11.72 -23.70
N VAL A 448 -2.71 -12.27 -23.65
CA VAL A 448 -3.66 -12.21 -24.76
C VAL A 448 -4.05 -10.78 -25.04
N LEU A 449 -4.43 -10.04 -24.00
CA LEU A 449 -4.78 -8.62 -24.11
C LEU A 449 -3.64 -7.80 -24.72
N LEU A 450 -2.41 -7.95 -24.19
CA LEU A 450 -1.26 -7.22 -24.71
C LEU A 450 -1.05 -7.49 -26.21
N ALA A 451 -1.13 -8.75 -26.64
CA ALA A 451 -0.95 -9.11 -28.03
C ALA A 451 -2.06 -8.54 -28.93
N ASP A 452 -3.31 -8.64 -28.49
CA ASP A 452 -4.47 -8.14 -29.23
C ASP A 452 -4.44 -6.60 -29.32
N GLU A 453 -4.03 -5.89 -28.25
CA GLU A 453 -3.88 -4.44 -28.25
C GLU A 453 -2.73 -3.97 -29.15
N LEU A 454 -1.57 -4.63 -29.10
CA LEU A 454 -0.45 -4.31 -30.00
C LEU A 454 -0.82 -4.51 -31.46
N GLU A 455 -1.64 -5.53 -31.78
CA GLU A 455 -2.19 -5.75 -33.12
C GLU A 455 -3.21 -4.67 -33.50
N ARG A 456 -4.16 -4.34 -32.61
CA ARG A 456 -5.15 -3.28 -32.80
C ARG A 456 -4.51 -1.92 -33.07
N LEU A 457 -3.45 -1.57 -32.30
CA LEU A 457 -2.70 -0.36 -32.46
C LEU A 457 -1.75 -0.37 -33.68
N ASN A 458 -1.59 -1.54 -34.31
CA ASN A 458 -0.68 -1.76 -35.45
C ASN A 458 0.75 -1.26 -35.17
N LEU A 459 1.25 -1.51 -33.94
CA LEU A 459 2.60 -1.10 -33.53
C LEU A 459 3.63 -2.10 -34.07
N PRO A 460 4.63 -1.64 -34.83
CA PRO A 460 5.74 -2.48 -35.28
C PRO A 460 6.74 -2.67 -34.13
N TYR A 461 6.57 -3.70 -33.32
CA TYR A 461 7.49 -3.99 -32.22
C TYR A 461 8.35 -5.23 -32.46
N THR A 462 9.56 -5.22 -31.93
CA THR A 462 10.51 -6.33 -31.98
C THR A 462 10.90 -6.84 -30.61
N GLN A 463 10.86 -5.98 -29.60
CA GLN A 463 11.27 -6.31 -28.24
C GLN A 463 10.47 -5.55 -27.18
N PHE A 464 10.60 -6.03 -25.93
CA PHE A 464 10.01 -5.44 -24.74
C PHE A 464 11.07 -5.16 -23.68
N VAL A 465 10.83 -4.11 -22.89
CA VAL A 465 11.40 -3.90 -21.57
C VAL A 465 10.30 -4.13 -20.56
N PRO A 466 10.18 -5.33 -19.98
CA PRO A 466 9.23 -5.56 -18.89
C PRO A 466 9.70 -4.83 -17.63
N VAL A 467 8.84 -4.03 -17.01
CA VAL A 467 9.15 -3.35 -15.76
C VAL A 467 9.41 -4.38 -14.66
N HIS A 468 8.54 -5.37 -14.53
CA HIS A 468 8.85 -6.56 -13.73
C HIS A 468 9.90 -7.39 -14.45
N ARG A 469 11.12 -7.35 -13.97
CA ARG A 469 12.26 -7.96 -14.67
C ARG A 469 12.13 -9.48 -14.78
N PRO A 470 12.24 -10.05 -16.00
CA PRO A 470 12.33 -11.49 -16.18
C PRO A 470 13.60 -12.05 -15.53
N PRO A 471 13.61 -13.34 -15.14
CA PRO A 471 14.78 -13.98 -14.56
C PRO A 471 16.04 -13.86 -15.42
N GLN A 472 15.95 -14.08 -16.71
CA GLN A 472 16.98 -13.92 -17.74
C GLN A 472 16.39 -14.19 -19.14
N PRO A 473 16.72 -13.44 -20.17
CA PRO A 473 17.48 -12.17 -20.17
C PRO A 473 16.61 -10.98 -19.67
N PRO A 474 17.20 -9.79 -19.44
CA PRO A 474 16.44 -8.63 -18.94
C PRO A 474 15.46 -8.03 -19.94
N LEU A 475 15.59 -8.35 -21.22
CA LEU A 475 14.69 -7.95 -22.30
C LEU A 475 13.99 -9.18 -22.85
N MET A 476 12.78 -8.96 -23.35
CA MET A 476 12.00 -9.98 -24.05
C MET A 476 11.78 -9.60 -25.51
N THR A 477 11.65 -10.61 -26.36
CA THR A 477 11.41 -10.41 -27.78
C THR A 477 9.93 -10.64 -28.11
N ARG A 478 9.52 -10.22 -29.32
CA ARG A 478 8.23 -10.59 -29.87
C ARG A 478 8.02 -12.12 -29.89
N GLN A 479 9.10 -12.89 -30.18
CA GLN A 479 9.02 -14.35 -30.20
C GLN A 479 8.73 -14.93 -28.80
N ASP A 480 9.26 -14.31 -27.74
CA ASP A 480 8.97 -14.75 -26.36
C ASP A 480 7.48 -14.59 -26.03
N LEU A 481 6.85 -13.46 -26.43
CA LEU A 481 5.42 -13.27 -26.29
C LEU A 481 4.63 -14.31 -27.09
N MET A 482 4.98 -14.55 -28.39
CA MET A 482 4.31 -15.54 -29.20
C MET A 482 4.45 -16.95 -28.60
N THR A 483 5.63 -17.30 -28.10
CA THR A 483 5.86 -18.60 -27.43
C THR A 483 5.00 -18.73 -26.15
N ALA A 484 4.90 -17.67 -25.36
CA ALA A 484 4.06 -17.66 -24.15
C ALA A 484 2.55 -17.78 -24.48
N LEU A 485 2.15 -17.30 -25.65
CA LEU A 485 0.79 -17.46 -26.18
C LEU A 485 0.52 -18.82 -26.84
N GLY A 486 1.56 -19.67 -27.01
CA GLY A 486 1.43 -20.91 -27.74
C GLY A 486 1.26 -20.72 -29.27
N ARG A 487 1.80 -19.63 -29.80
CA ARG A 487 1.72 -19.22 -31.22
C ARG A 487 3.08 -19.24 -31.90
#